data_b310da98c0faf9a2a5a3493d140108bf
#
_entry.id   b310da98c0faf9a2a5a3493d140108bf
#
_cell.length_a   1.000
_cell.length_b   1.000
_cell.length_c   1.000
_cell.angle_alpha   90.00
_cell.angle_beta   90.00
_cell.angle_gamma   90.00
#
_symmetry.space_group_name_H-M   'P 1'
#
loop_
_entity.id
_entity.type
_entity.pdbx_description
1 polymer ?
#
loop_
_entity_poly.entity_id
_entity_poly.type
_entity_poly.pdbx_seq_one_letter_code
_entity_poly.pdbx_strand_id
1 'polypeptide(L)'
;MRENATSGILVGVLLVGLALAGPCLGADEGMLLRPRALRPGDTLSVTPGVRLDAGKKVFVRLLGPSQIDDLPADASQVSRGRLRVPLPKQMRQGKYDVELVTEVGEVLDKGAKLKILATETPAIAKIAPHPSYAVDGTYTFELLGENFGNDADDNVIRINDLPVHFERYVTDRGRRATVADCQGQFPCLVGSRRRMQIFGLSLEQQPFYRPMNVSVQVDSLISRDQSLLLSWASRSTPALIAFGALGILSVIVFVLAREKAKRYQPANKWYQTIAYLFIEPESNTYSLSRLQLILWTAAAIVAYVYLAASQSLVQWKWQLADVPEGLPTLLGLSVGTTALAIGATEARGSKGAGPAHPGFGDFITTGGVLAPERLQFFLWTVIGVFGFVTATLAQDPATVTQLPKVPDNFLPLMGVSAGGYLAGKFVRKPGPVIKQIDPPPPYPTGVALPAGIRIVGANLSPRALVAINGVPITSGDVTVPPPQSIAAEFVTELVVTPAAAAWAVAASPASPAGVAAPAAPGAGAVTGVPSVKVINPDGQGAEL
;
A
#
# COMPACT_ATOMS: atom_id res chain seq x y z
N MET A 1 42.47 10.14 30.20
CA MET A 1 43.48 11.08 29.64
C MET A 1 42.71 12.23 29.10
N ARG A 2 42.63 13.24 29.90
CA ARG A 2 43.29 14.60 29.79
C ARG A 2 42.78 15.36 28.61
N GLU A 3 42.33 16.53 28.65
CA GLU A 3 42.25 17.69 29.61
C GLU A 3 41.65 18.83 28.80
N ASN A 4 40.67 19.53 29.37
CA ASN A 4 40.79 20.93 29.78
C ASN A 4 41.17 21.97 28.72
N ALA A 5 40.34 23.00 28.54
CA ALA A 5 40.53 24.35 29.07
C ALA A 5 39.40 25.22 28.49
N THR A 6 38.49 25.77 29.27
CA THR A 6 38.48 26.99 30.09
C THR A 6 38.85 28.31 29.40
N SER A 7 37.92 29.25 29.61
CA SER A 7 38.09 30.70 29.71
C SER A 7 38.12 31.51 28.42
N GLY A 8 37.29 32.54 28.23
CA GLY A 8 37.40 33.77 28.94
C GLY A 8 36.28 34.77 28.63
N ILE A 9 35.81 35.27 29.66
CA ILE A 9 35.00 36.49 29.83
C ILE A 9 35.78 37.70 29.30
N LEU A 10 35.11 38.55 28.52
CA LEU A 10 35.44 39.97 28.60
C LEU A 10 34.19 40.85 28.38
N VAL A 11 33.81 41.44 29.48
CA VAL A 11 32.92 42.60 29.61
C VAL A 11 33.61 43.80 29.00
N GLY A 12 32.92 44.54 28.16
CA GLY A 12 33.36 45.81 27.62
C GLY A 12 32.19 46.78 27.50
N VAL A 13 31.89 47.42 28.63
CA VAL A 13 31.09 48.65 28.70
C VAL A 13 31.96 49.78 28.20
N LEU A 14 31.50 50.54 27.22
CA LEU A 14 31.86 51.93 27.12
C LEU A 14 30.72 52.77 26.55
N LEU A 15 30.33 53.69 27.38
CA LEU A 15 29.43 54.83 27.16
C LEU A 15 30.15 55.95 26.38
N VAL A 16 29.32 56.85 25.86
CA VAL A 16 29.58 58.29 25.57
C VAL A 16 29.96 58.68 24.16
N GLY A 17 29.06 59.40 23.56
CA GLY A 17 29.31 60.22 22.37
C GLY A 17 28.13 61.16 22.07
N LEU A 18 28.12 62.29 22.74
CA LEU A 18 27.20 63.42 22.61
C LEU A 18 27.04 63.93 21.16
N ALA A 19 25.82 64.25 20.83
CA ALA A 19 25.31 65.41 20.10
C ALA A 19 26.16 66.10 19.05
N LEU A 20 25.61 66.10 17.85
CA LEU A 20 25.61 67.32 17.01
C LEU A 20 24.27 67.37 16.26
N ALA A 21 23.46 68.32 16.69
CA ALA A 21 22.25 68.73 15.99
C ALA A 21 22.67 69.48 14.72
N GLY A 22 22.50 68.85 13.57
CA GLY A 22 22.43 69.56 12.30
C GLY A 22 20.96 69.74 11.92
N PRO A 23 20.57 70.86 11.34
CA PRO A 23 19.19 71.01 10.88
C PRO A 23 18.99 70.13 9.68
N CYS A 24 18.24 69.03 9.82
CA CYS A 24 17.72 68.28 8.71
C CYS A 24 16.67 69.12 7.99
N LEU A 25 17.05 69.58 6.83
CA LEU A 25 16.16 70.00 5.75
C LEU A 25 15.07 69.03 5.53
N GLY A 26 13.83 69.52 5.40
CA GLY A 26 12.58 68.83 5.19
C GLY A 26 12.66 67.59 4.34
N ALA A 27 12.57 66.46 5.02
CA ALA A 27 11.97 65.29 4.44
C ALA A 27 10.45 65.46 4.61
N ASP A 28 9.68 65.21 3.57
CA ASP A 28 8.23 65.05 3.62
C ASP A 28 7.91 64.00 4.73
N GLU A 29 7.69 64.50 5.95
CA GLU A 29 7.23 63.66 7.04
C GLU A 29 5.79 63.30 6.75
N GLY A 30 5.59 62.18 6.06
CA GLY A 30 4.27 61.59 5.86
C GLY A 30 3.58 61.34 7.21
N MET A 31 2.31 61.12 7.21
CA MET A 31 1.46 60.88 8.39
C MET A 31 2.10 59.89 9.38
N LEU A 32 2.19 60.24 10.64
CA LEU A 32 2.73 59.39 11.70
C LEU A 32 1.60 58.86 12.60
N LEU A 33 1.59 57.57 12.83
CA LEU A 33 0.66 56.90 13.75
C LEU A 33 1.37 56.47 15.03
N ARG A 34 0.73 56.71 16.18
CA ARG A 34 1.22 56.26 17.49
C ARG A 34 0.07 55.79 18.37
N PRO A 35 0.11 54.53 18.86
CA PRO A 35 0.99 53.46 18.39
C PRO A 35 0.57 52.94 17.00
N ARG A 36 1.49 52.23 16.33
CA ARG A 36 1.20 51.63 15.01
C ARG A 36 0.42 50.32 15.10
N ALA A 37 0.23 49.79 16.32
CA ALA A 37 -0.54 48.60 16.61
C ALA A 37 -1.47 48.86 17.79
N LEU A 38 -2.76 48.61 17.64
CA LEU A 38 -3.81 48.89 18.60
C LEU A 38 -4.84 47.77 18.66
N ARG A 39 -5.57 47.68 19.77
CA ARG A 39 -6.74 46.80 19.87
C ARG A 39 -8.01 47.54 19.43
N PRO A 40 -9.05 46.84 18.98
CA PRO A 40 -10.35 47.43 18.78
C PRO A 40 -10.83 48.16 20.06
N GLY A 41 -11.33 49.37 19.91
CA GLY A 41 -11.75 50.20 21.02
C GLY A 41 -10.65 51.11 21.62
N ASP A 42 -9.40 50.94 21.25
CA ASP A 42 -8.34 51.85 21.66
C ASP A 42 -8.42 53.18 20.92
N THR A 43 -7.62 54.17 21.39
CA THR A 43 -7.53 55.50 20.75
C THR A 43 -6.25 55.62 19.93
N LEU A 44 -6.40 55.87 18.63
CA LEU A 44 -5.32 56.14 17.69
C LEU A 44 -4.92 57.60 17.78
N SER A 45 -3.62 57.89 17.90
CA SER A 45 -3.05 59.22 17.77
C SER A 45 -2.42 59.36 16.39
N VAL A 46 -2.93 60.28 15.59
CA VAL A 46 -2.46 60.57 14.23
C VAL A 46 -1.78 61.95 14.24
N THR A 47 -0.56 61.99 13.76
CA THR A 47 0.15 63.25 13.49
C THR A 47 0.17 63.43 11.98
N PRO A 48 -0.60 64.39 11.42
CA PRO A 48 -0.63 64.62 9.99
C PRO A 48 0.72 65.09 9.45
N GLY A 49 1.12 64.65 8.25
CA GLY A 49 2.27 65.20 7.51
C GLY A 49 1.95 66.56 6.86
N VAL A 50 0.68 66.92 6.77
CA VAL A 50 0.19 68.16 6.19
C VAL A 50 -0.32 69.11 7.26
N ARG A 51 -0.24 70.43 7.00
CA ARG A 51 -0.77 71.42 7.90
C ARG A 51 -2.28 71.51 7.78
N LEU A 52 -2.97 71.26 8.87
CA LEU A 52 -4.43 71.32 8.92
C LEU A 52 -4.89 72.73 9.22
N ASP A 53 -5.89 73.22 8.51
CA ASP A 53 -6.52 74.49 8.77
C ASP A 53 -7.41 74.44 10.03
N ALA A 54 -7.24 75.39 10.91
CA ALA A 54 -8.02 75.54 12.12
C ALA A 54 -9.49 75.78 11.76
N GLY A 55 -10.38 74.81 12.13
CA GLY A 55 -11.82 74.90 11.92
C GLY A 55 -12.40 73.94 10.87
N LYS A 56 -11.58 73.23 10.10
CA LYS A 56 -12.09 72.17 9.22
C LYS A 56 -12.29 70.89 10.02
N LYS A 57 -13.42 70.21 9.80
CA LYS A 57 -13.67 68.88 10.34
C LYS A 57 -12.84 67.88 9.55
N VAL A 58 -12.06 67.07 10.25
CA VAL A 58 -11.19 66.05 9.67
C VAL A 58 -11.69 64.66 10.16
N PHE A 59 -11.73 63.73 9.26
CA PHE A 59 -12.11 62.35 9.53
C PHE A 59 -10.95 61.40 9.18
N VAL A 60 -10.92 60.27 9.81
CA VAL A 60 -9.99 59.18 9.50
C VAL A 60 -10.75 58.08 8.82
N ARG A 61 -10.27 57.70 7.65
CA ARG A 61 -10.72 56.52 6.88
C ARG A 61 -9.70 55.41 7.02
N LEU A 62 -10.18 54.21 7.32
CA LEU A 62 -9.35 53.01 7.45
C LEU A 62 -9.70 52.03 6.36
N LEU A 63 -8.76 51.76 5.47
CA LEU A 63 -8.90 50.83 4.34
C LEU A 63 -8.16 49.53 4.64
N GLY A 64 -8.89 48.43 4.77
CA GLY A 64 -8.28 47.14 5.12
C GLY A 64 -9.29 45.97 5.10
N PRO A 65 -9.17 45.03 6.03
CA PRO A 65 -10.08 43.89 6.13
C PRO A 65 -11.57 44.27 6.28
N SER A 66 -11.82 45.44 6.77
CA SER A 66 -13.12 46.14 6.69
C SER A 66 -12.86 47.61 6.41
N GLN A 67 -13.63 48.19 5.49
CA GLN A 67 -13.58 49.61 5.27
C GLN A 67 -14.35 50.32 6.38
N ILE A 68 -13.72 51.31 7.01
CA ILE A 68 -14.32 52.14 8.05
C ILE A 68 -14.11 53.56 7.62
N ASP A 69 -15.19 54.22 7.29
CA ASP A 69 -15.19 55.62 6.84
C ASP A 69 -15.57 56.55 8.00
N ASP A 70 -15.15 57.80 7.89
CA ASP A 70 -15.65 58.92 8.66
C ASP A 70 -15.54 58.81 10.19
N LEU A 71 -14.45 58.23 10.66
CA LEU A 71 -14.12 58.28 12.09
C LEU A 71 -13.78 59.73 12.49
N PRO A 72 -14.60 60.38 13.32
CA PRO A 72 -14.36 61.79 13.67
C PRO A 72 -13.08 61.91 14.47
N ALA A 73 -12.18 62.77 14.00
CA ALA A 73 -10.99 63.14 14.74
C ALA A 73 -11.34 64.27 15.73
N ASP A 74 -10.88 64.10 16.99
CA ASP A 74 -11.06 65.18 17.99
C ASP A 74 -10.19 66.39 17.62
N ALA A 75 -10.88 67.39 17.06
CA ALA A 75 -10.24 68.62 16.61
C ALA A 75 -9.76 69.52 17.76
N SER A 76 -10.13 69.25 19.01
CA SER A 76 -9.71 70.08 20.17
C SER A 76 -8.18 70.08 20.41
N GLN A 77 -7.47 69.13 19.82
CA GLN A 77 -6.01 69.02 19.95
C GLN A 77 -5.21 69.30 18.65
N VAL A 78 -5.88 69.79 17.62
CA VAL A 78 -5.23 70.17 16.36
C VAL A 78 -4.10 71.21 16.59
N SER A 79 -4.24 72.10 17.57
CA SER A 79 -3.23 73.07 17.98
C SER A 79 -1.92 72.45 18.46
N ARG A 80 -1.92 71.15 18.83
CA ARG A 80 -0.73 70.38 19.22
C ARG A 80 -0.20 69.47 18.11
N GLY A 81 -0.72 69.60 16.89
CA GLY A 81 -0.32 68.80 15.76
C GLY A 81 -0.67 67.31 15.88
N ARG A 82 -1.60 66.94 16.75
CA ARG A 82 -2.03 65.56 16.95
C ARG A 82 -3.54 65.44 16.97
N LEU A 83 -4.05 64.44 16.25
CA LEU A 83 -5.47 64.07 16.25
C LEU A 83 -5.66 62.78 17.07
N ARG A 84 -6.69 62.73 17.88
CA ARG A 84 -7.10 61.51 18.58
C ARG A 84 -8.35 60.96 17.96
N VAL A 85 -8.32 59.67 17.63
CA VAL A 85 -9.42 58.98 16.96
C VAL A 85 -9.76 57.71 17.75
N PRO A 86 -10.94 57.63 18.38
CA PRO A 86 -11.37 56.43 19.04
C PRO A 86 -11.74 55.38 17.97
N LEU A 87 -11.13 54.20 18.08
CA LEU A 87 -11.40 53.09 17.17
C LEU A 87 -12.69 52.38 17.57
N PRO A 88 -13.50 51.91 16.61
CA PRO A 88 -14.64 51.09 16.89
C PRO A 88 -14.30 49.79 17.63
N LYS A 89 -15.14 49.36 18.59
CA LYS A 89 -14.92 48.11 19.32
C LYS A 89 -15.07 46.87 18.45
N GLN A 90 -15.76 46.96 17.32
CA GLN A 90 -16.05 45.86 16.41
C GLN A 90 -15.18 45.94 15.12
N MET A 91 -13.89 46.15 15.28
CA MET A 91 -12.96 46.15 14.16
C MET A 91 -12.40 44.76 13.93
N ARG A 92 -12.24 44.39 12.66
CA ARG A 92 -11.53 43.17 12.28
C ARG A 92 -10.03 43.39 12.47
N GLN A 93 -9.35 42.36 12.95
CA GLN A 93 -7.87 42.32 13.01
C GLN A 93 -7.29 42.39 11.60
N GLY A 94 -6.09 42.97 11.48
CA GLY A 94 -5.34 43.06 10.24
C GLY A 94 -4.67 44.43 10.03
N LYS A 95 -4.13 44.59 8.85
CA LYS A 95 -3.43 45.81 8.44
C LYS A 95 -4.40 46.75 7.74
N TYR A 96 -4.40 48.01 8.15
CA TYR A 96 -5.24 49.07 7.59
C TYR A 96 -4.34 50.18 7.06
N ASP A 97 -4.65 50.64 5.85
CA ASP A 97 -4.11 51.88 5.35
C ASP A 97 -4.96 53.03 5.91
N VAL A 98 -4.28 54.06 6.44
CA VAL A 98 -4.94 55.17 7.11
C VAL A 98 -4.91 56.37 6.18
N GLU A 99 -6.06 56.98 5.98
CA GLU A 99 -6.24 58.19 5.21
C GLU A 99 -6.92 59.27 6.07
N LEU A 100 -6.44 60.52 5.96
CA LEU A 100 -7.13 61.70 6.50
C LEU A 100 -7.98 62.28 5.40
N VAL A 101 -9.27 62.49 5.68
CA VAL A 101 -10.23 62.99 4.72
C VAL A 101 -11.00 64.20 5.27
N THR A 102 -11.47 65.07 4.39
CA THR A 102 -12.38 66.16 4.72
C THR A 102 -13.80 65.66 4.80
N GLU A 103 -14.74 66.49 5.30
CA GLU A 103 -16.21 66.22 5.31
C GLU A 103 -16.78 65.96 3.90
N VAL A 104 -16.11 66.42 2.85
CA VAL A 104 -16.49 66.21 1.45
C VAL A 104 -15.83 64.96 0.85
N GLY A 105 -14.98 64.28 1.62
CA GLY A 105 -14.28 63.04 1.18
C GLY A 105 -12.94 63.29 0.44
N GLU A 106 -12.44 64.51 0.41
CA GLU A 106 -11.13 64.83 -0.16
C GLU A 106 -10.02 64.28 0.73
N VAL A 107 -9.05 63.54 0.15
CA VAL A 107 -7.92 62.96 0.88
C VAL A 107 -6.87 64.05 1.14
N LEU A 108 -6.65 64.37 2.41
CA LEU A 108 -5.67 65.35 2.85
C LEU A 108 -4.27 64.73 3.01
N ASP A 109 -4.22 63.54 3.54
CA ASP A 109 -2.97 62.81 3.82
C ASP A 109 -3.22 61.30 3.81
N LYS A 110 -2.20 60.50 3.41
CA LYS A 110 -2.29 59.04 3.29
C LYS A 110 -0.93 58.37 3.45
N GLY A 111 -0.90 57.07 3.60
CA GLY A 111 0.28 56.23 3.50
C GLY A 111 0.79 55.68 4.83
N ALA A 112 0.13 55.98 5.93
CA ALA A 112 0.44 55.35 7.21
C ALA A 112 -0.30 54.00 7.36
N LYS A 113 0.38 52.99 7.91
CA LYS A 113 -0.19 51.68 8.17
C LYS A 113 -0.45 51.47 9.65
N LEU A 114 -1.70 51.08 9.98
CA LEU A 114 -2.15 50.72 11.30
C LEU A 114 -2.39 49.21 11.37
N LYS A 115 -1.86 48.56 12.38
CA LYS A 115 -2.16 47.14 12.65
C LYS A 115 -3.20 47.04 13.78
N ILE A 116 -4.34 46.42 13.50
CA ILE A 116 -5.32 46.08 14.52
C ILE A 116 -5.02 44.67 15.00
N LEU A 117 -4.69 44.58 16.30
CA LEU A 117 -4.28 43.35 16.96
C LEU A 117 -5.48 42.39 17.15
N ALA A 118 -5.19 41.10 17.17
CA ALA A 118 -6.15 40.08 17.46
C ALA A 118 -6.71 40.21 18.89
N THR A 119 -8.01 40.03 19.03
CA THR A 119 -8.72 40.02 20.32
C THR A 119 -9.18 38.62 20.71
N GLU A 120 -9.30 37.74 19.75
CA GLU A 120 -9.74 36.35 19.95
C GLU A 120 -8.57 35.39 19.75
N THR A 121 -8.48 34.40 20.63
CA THR A 121 -7.44 33.37 20.53
C THR A 121 -7.63 32.54 19.28
N PRO A 122 -6.60 32.33 18.46
CA PRO A 122 -6.68 31.42 17.33
C PRO A 122 -6.97 30.01 17.80
N ALA A 123 -7.74 29.26 17.03
CA ALA A 123 -8.09 27.89 17.35
C ALA A 123 -7.91 26.98 16.13
N ILE A 124 -7.17 25.88 16.29
CA ILE A 124 -7.05 24.84 15.28
C ILE A 124 -8.15 23.82 15.52
N ALA A 125 -9.07 23.67 14.56
CA ALA A 125 -10.14 22.69 14.62
C ALA A 125 -9.72 21.35 14.01
N LYS A 126 -8.91 21.39 12.94
CA LYS A 126 -8.51 20.18 12.21
C LYS A 126 -7.18 20.38 11.47
N ILE A 127 -6.40 19.31 11.42
CA ILE A 127 -5.19 19.20 10.58
C ILE A 127 -5.49 18.14 9.49
N ALA A 128 -5.16 18.42 8.23
CA ALA A 128 -5.42 17.51 7.11
C ALA A 128 -4.29 17.56 6.06
N PRO A 129 -3.83 16.44 5.53
CA PRO A 129 -4.10 15.08 6.01
C PRO A 129 -3.47 14.81 7.38
N HIS A 130 -4.06 13.91 8.14
CA HIS A 130 -3.51 13.50 9.44
C HIS A 130 -3.49 11.96 9.51
N PRO A 131 -2.31 11.33 9.59
CA PRO A 131 -0.98 11.91 9.52
C PRO A 131 -0.64 12.47 8.13
N SER A 132 0.31 13.38 8.06
CA SER A 132 0.87 13.86 6.81
C SER A 132 2.05 12.98 6.39
N TYR A 133 2.08 12.60 5.12
CA TYR A 133 3.17 11.78 4.56
C TYR A 133 4.25 12.66 3.94
N ALA A 134 5.50 12.21 4.06
CA ALA A 134 6.59 12.84 3.35
C ALA A 134 6.49 12.61 1.83
N VAL A 135 6.69 13.68 1.07
CA VAL A 135 6.89 13.63 -0.39
C VAL A 135 8.23 14.33 -0.66
N ASP A 136 9.17 13.61 -1.22
CA ASP A 136 10.54 14.09 -1.49
C ASP A 136 11.21 14.76 -0.27
N GLY A 137 11.02 14.16 0.91
CA GLY A 137 11.58 14.67 2.17
C GLY A 137 10.87 15.90 2.75
N THR A 138 9.80 16.37 2.13
CA THR A 138 9.02 17.52 2.60
C THR A 138 7.58 17.15 2.93
N TYR A 139 6.95 17.97 3.76
CA TYR A 139 5.58 17.74 4.21
C TYR A 139 4.68 18.87 3.73
N THR A 140 3.46 18.48 3.39
CA THR A 140 2.38 19.40 3.02
C THR A 140 1.15 19.06 3.83
N PHE A 141 0.61 20.04 4.57
CA PHE A 141 -0.60 19.86 5.35
C PHE A 141 -1.37 21.18 5.50
N GLU A 142 -2.61 21.07 5.88
CA GLU A 142 -3.57 22.15 6.03
C GLU A 142 -4.05 22.23 7.48
N LEU A 143 -4.06 23.41 8.02
CA LEU A 143 -4.67 23.75 9.30
C LEU A 143 -6.01 24.43 9.04
N LEU A 144 -7.08 23.83 9.51
CA LEU A 144 -8.42 24.40 9.49
C LEU A 144 -8.76 24.89 10.89
N GLY A 145 -9.30 26.09 11.00
CA GLY A 145 -9.58 26.68 12.29
C GLY A 145 -10.32 28.01 12.22
N GLU A 146 -10.21 28.75 13.30
CA GLU A 146 -10.85 30.07 13.44
C GLU A 146 -9.87 31.06 14.04
N ASN A 147 -10.13 32.36 13.78
CA ASN A 147 -9.39 33.48 14.33
C ASN A 147 -7.89 33.51 13.96
N PHE A 148 -7.53 32.93 12.83
CA PHE A 148 -6.19 33.11 12.26
C PHE A 148 -6.04 34.55 11.74
N GLY A 149 -4.79 35.00 11.55
CA GLY A 149 -4.50 36.31 10.96
C GLY A 149 -5.06 36.44 9.55
N ASN A 150 -5.45 37.65 9.16
CA ASN A 150 -6.03 37.89 7.84
C ASN A 150 -5.01 37.67 6.71
N ASP A 151 -3.78 38.08 6.92
CA ASP A 151 -2.68 37.87 6.01
C ASP A 151 -1.87 36.65 6.47
N ALA A 152 -1.25 35.95 5.52
CA ALA A 152 -0.44 34.78 5.85
C ALA A 152 0.72 35.10 6.79
N ASP A 153 1.35 36.27 6.63
CA ASP A 153 2.48 36.73 7.44
C ASP A 153 2.11 37.20 8.87
N ASP A 154 0.82 37.37 9.16
CA ASP A 154 0.33 37.63 10.52
C ASP A 154 0.29 36.35 11.39
N ASN A 155 0.48 35.17 10.79
CA ASN A 155 0.42 33.89 11.47
C ASN A 155 1.82 33.30 11.65
N VAL A 156 2.19 33.02 12.88
CA VAL A 156 3.41 32.29 13.21
C VAL A 156 3.02 30.87 13.57
N ILE A 157 3.37 29.94 12.71
CA ILE A 157 3.18 28.51 12.98
C ILE A 157 4.32 28.06 13.89
N ARG A 158 3.98 27.38 14.98
CA ARG A 158 4.95 26.80 15.91
C ARG A 158 4.80 25.30 15.93
N ILE A 159 5.93 24.61 15.84
CA ILE A 159 5.99 23.15 15.97
C ILE A 159 6.89 22.86 17.17
N ASN A 160 6.37 22.14 18.15
CA ASN A 160 7.02 21.88 19.43
C ASN A 160 7.57 23.19 20.07
N ASP A 161 6.73 24.21 20.10
CA ASP A 161 7.04 25.56 20.59
C ASP A 161 8.09 26.36 19.79
N LEU A 162 8.66 25.80 18.74
CA LEU A 162 9.61 26.48 17.88
C LEU A 162 8.89 27.11 16.68
N PRO A 163 9.12 28.40 16.40
CA PRO A 163 8.52 29.05 15.25
C PRO A 163 9.09 28.49 13.95
N VAL A 164 8.22 28.20 12.99
CA VAL A 164 8.60 27.81 11.64
C VAL A 164 8.82 29.05 10.80
N HIS A 165 9.98 29.13 10.17
CA HIS A 165 10.27 30.19 9.22
C HIS A 165 9.85 29.77 7.82
N PHE A 166 9.10 30.63 7.13
CA PHE A 166 8.65 30.40 5.77
C PHE A 166 9.38 31.33 4.80
N GLU A 167 9.82 30.80 3.68
CA GLU A 167 10.44 31.58 2.60
C GLU A 167 9.43 32.46 1.86
N ARG A 168 8.15 31.98 1.86
CA ARG A 168 7.09 32.71 1.17
C ARG A 168 5.78 32.68 1.95
N TYR A 169 5.11 33.81 1.93
CA TYR A 169 3.77 34.01 2.49
C TYR A 169 2.81 34.44 1.39
N VAL A 170 1.67 33.78 1.27
CA VAL A 170 0.64 34.05 0.27
C VAL A 170 -0.71 34.17 0.95
N THR A 171 -1.38 35.29 0.80
CA THR A 171 -2.73 35.46 1.37
C THR A 171 -3.75 34.77 0.47
N ASP A 172 -4.52 33.86 1.04
CA ASP A 172 -5.60 33.13 0.35
C ASP A 172 -6.79 34.08 0.09
N ARG A 173 -7.13 34.24 -1.17
CA ARG A 173 -8.27 35.06 -1.61
C ARG A 173 -9.55 34.25 -1.83
N GLY A 174 -9.73 33.14 -1.10
CA GLY A 174 -10.94 32.30 -1.13
C GLY A 174 -10.93 31.14 -2.10
N ARG A 175 -9.86 30.93 -2.88
CA ARG A 175 -9.64 29.71 -3.66
C ARG A 175 -8.73 28.73 -2.91
N ARG A 176 -8.83 27.46 -3.22
CA ARG A 176 -7.89 26.46 -2.69
C ARG A 176 -6.49 26.74 -3.27
N ALA A 177 -5.51 26.91 -2.38
CA ALA A 177 -4.12 27.12 -2.80
C ALA A 177 -3.54 25.87 -3.44
N THR A 178 -2.61 26.07 -4.33
CA THR A 178 -1.85 25.05 -5.02
C THR A 178 -0.36 25.28 -4.82
N VAL A 179 0.47 24.28 -5.06
CA VAL A 179 1.94 24.40 -5.01
C VAL A 179 2.45 25.50 -5.94
N ALA A 180 1.74 25.78 -7.05
CA ALA A 180 2.11 26.85 -7.98
C ALA A 180 2.05 28.25 -7.36
N ASP A 181 1.21 28.45 -6.36
CA ASP A 181 1.11 29.74 -5.65
C ASP A 181 2.39 30.07 -4.88
N CYS A 182 3.17 29.05 -4.52
CA CYS A 182 4.47 29.20 -3.84
C CYS A 182 5.62 29.59 -4.77
N GLN A 183 5.47 29.54 -6.10
CA GLN A 183 6.46 29.92 -7.10
C GLN A 183 7.86 29.30 -6.88
N GLY A 184 7.92 28.06 -6.38
CA GLY A 184 9.17 27.35 -6.13
C GLY A 184 9.92 27.74 -4.84
N GLN A 185 9.37 28.63 -4.02
CA GLN A 185 9.96 29.04 -2.74
C GLN A 185 9.33 28.24 -1.60
N PHE A 186 10.13 27.41 -0.91
CA PHE A 186 9.69 26.51 0.16
C PHE A 186 10.61 26.61 1.38
N PRO A 187 10.07 26.47 2.61
CA PRO A 187 8.65 26.23 2.92
C PRO A 187 7.79 27.47 2.67
N CYS A 188 6.54 27.24 2.25
CA CYS A 188 5.61 28.28 1.87
C CYS A 188 4.32 28.17 2.71
N LEU A 189 3.85 29.31 3.23
CA LEU A 189 2.58 29.41 3.95
C LEU A 189 1.56 30.16 3.10
N VAL A 190 0.46 29.48 2.78
CA VAL A 190 -0.70 30.11 2.14
C VAL A 190 -1.83 30.13 3.16
N GLY A 191 -2.29 31.33 3.51
CA GLY A 191 -3.20 31.45 4.64
C GLY A 191 -4.35 32.41 4.45
N SER A 192 -5.43 32.11 5.15
CA SER A 192 -6.58 32.98 5.39
C SER A 192 -7.03 32.81 6.85
N ARG A 193 -8.05 33.60 7.25
CA ARG A 193 -8.56 33.63 8.62
C ARG A 193 -9.08 32.29 9.15
N ARG A 194 -9.41 31.33 8.25
CA ARG A 194 -9.98 30.02 8.63
C ARG A 194 -9.18 28.84 8.13
N ARG A 195 -8.19 29.07 7.26
CA ARG A 195 -7.43 28.01 6.63
C ARG A 195 -6.01 28.46 6.39
N MET A 196 -5.06 27.62 6.74
CA MET A 196 -3.65 27.78 6.40
C MET A 196 -3.14 26.49 5.77
N GLN A 197 -2.44 26.60 4.66
CA GLN A 197 -1.81 25.48 3.95
C GLN A 197 -0.30 25.70 3.99
N ILE A 198 0.40 24.69 4.49
CA ILE A 198 1.85 24.63 4.57
C ILE A 198 2.34 23.72 3.47
N PHE A 199 3.22 24.22 2.61
CA PHE A 199 3.80 23.48 1.51
C PHE A 199 5.31 23.36 1.68
N GLY A 200 5.86 22.17 1.42
CA GLY A 200 7.28 21.93 1.33
C GLY A 200 8.03 22.13 2.65
N LEU A 201 7.40 21.84 3.80
CA LEU A 201 8.05 21.93 5.09
C LEU A 201 9.10 20.83 5.23
N SER A 202 10.38 21.19 5.34
CA SER A 202 11.47 20.27 5.69
C SER A 202 11.73 20.34 7.19
N LEU A 203 11.91 19.18 7.80
CA LEU A 203 12.15 19.03 9.24
C LEU A 203 13.50 18.32 9.51
N GLU A 204 14.53 18.67 8.76
CA GLU A 204 15.85 18.03 8.82
C GLU A 204 16.48 18.00 10.22
N GLN A 205 16.02 18.83 11.13
CA GLN A 205 16.59 18.94 12.48
C GLN A 205 15.68 18.45 13.61
N GLN A 206 14.51 17.89 13.30
CA GLN A 206 13.59 17.44 14.35
C GLN A 206 13.58 15.91 14.49
N PRO A 207 13.60 15.38 15.71
CA PRO A 207 13.51 13.93 15.91
C PRO A 207 12.12 13.44 15.47
N PHE A 208 12.07 12.70 14.39
CA PHE A 208 10.86 12.13 13.75
C PHE A 208 10.08 11.11 14.59
N TYR A 209 10.35 11.00 15.88
CA TYR A 209 9.94 9.86 16.70
C TYR A 209 8.74 10.11 17.59
N ARG A 210 8.10 11.28 17.52
CA ARG A 210 6.98 11.59 18.41
C ARG A 210 5.91 12.43 17.70
N PRO A 211 4.65 12.31 18.11
CA PRO A 211 3.65 13.31 17.75
C PRO A 211 4.19 14.69 18.08
N MET A 212 4.17 15.60 17.13
CA MET A 212 4.58 16.97 17.34
C MET A 212 3.36 17.80 17.71
N ASN A 213 3.57 18.82 18.53
CA ASN A 213 2.54 19.77 18.86
C ASN A 213 2.61 20.93 17.87
N VAL A 214 1.49 21.27 17.28
CA VAL A 214 1.36 22.43 16.40
C VAL A 214 0.46 23.45 17.06
N SER A 215 0.93 24.67 17.12
CA SER A 215 0.15 25.84 17.53
C SER A 215 0.30 26.97 16.53
N VAL A 216 -0.66 27.86 16.53
CA VAL A 216 -0.68 29.08 15.71
C VAL A 216 -0.66 30.26 16.65
N GLN A 217 0.29 31.15 16.42
CA GLN A 217 0.37 32.41 17.13
C GLN A 217 -0.03 33.56 16.20
N VAL A 218 -0.95 34.36 16.66
CA VAL A 218 -1.36 35.62 16.01
C VAL A 218 -1.11 36.75 17.00
N ASP A 219 -0.21 37.64 16.66
CA ASP A 219 0.26 38.67 17.58
C ASP A 219 0.79 38.07 18.91
N SER A 220 0.11 38.35 20.04
CA SER A 220 0.46 37.81 21.36
C SER A 220 -0.36 36.61 21.78
N LEU A 221 -1.34 36.19 20.97
CA LEU A 221 -2.27 35.14 21.29
C LEU A 221 -1.81 33.83 20.62
N ILE A 222 -1.76 32.76 21.41
CA ILE A 222 -1.33 31.43 20.93
C ILE A 222 -2.50 30.45 21.05
N SER A 223 -2.74 29.65 20.02
CA SER A 223 -3.73 28.58 20.04
C SER A 223 -3.35 27.48 21.02
N ARG A 224 -4.34 26.67 21.40
CA ARG A 224 -4.03 25.38 22.05
C ARG A 224 -3.26 24.50 21.09
N ASP A 225 -2.35 23.70 21.65
CA ASP A 225 -1.59 22.72 20.90
C ASP A 225 -2.51 21.64 20.31
N GLN A 226 -2.27 21.33 19.04
CA GLN A 226 -2.88 20.19 18.37
C GLN A 226 -1.79 19.20 17.98
N SER A 227 -2.06 17.90 18.14
CA SER A 227 -1.08 16.90 17.74
C SER A 227 -1.01 16.81 16.22
N LEU A 228 0.21 16.91 15.69
CA LEU A 228 0.54 16.68 14.30
C LEU A 228 1.38 15.42 14.21
N LEU A 229 0.90 14.43 13.46
CA LEU A 229 1.66 13.23 13.16
C LEU A 229 2.24 13.34 11.75
N LEU A 230 3.57 13.42 11.66
CA LEU A 230 4.29 13.39 10.40
C LEU A 230 4.92 12.02 10.22
N SER A 231 4.60 11.35 9.12
CA SER A 231 5.21 10.07 8.78
C SER A 231 6.37 10.28 7.82
N TRP A 232 7.54 9.74 8.17
CA TRP A 232 8.70 9.72 7.27
C TRP A 232 8.55 8.69 6.14
N ALA A 233 7.64 7.73 6.33
CA ALA A 233 7.34 6.71 5.34
C ALA A 233 6.29 7.23 4.34
N SER A 234 6.46 6.95 3.07
CA SER A 234 5.45 7.23 2.06
C SER A 234 4.23 6.31 2.24
N ARG A 235 3.09 6.69 1.66
CA ARG A 235 1.85 5.89 1.73
C ARG A 235 2.03 4.46 1.20
N SER A 236 2.94 4.24 0.26
CA SER A 236 3.23 2.93 -0.34
C SER A 236 4.21 2.08 0.46
N THR A 237 4.98 2.67 1.37
CA THR A 237 6.04 1.98 2.13
C THR A 237 5.54 0.73 2.87
N PRO A 238 4.41 0.74 3.60
CA PRO A 238 3.92 -0.47 4.27
C PRO A 238 3.61 -1.61 3.30
N ALA A 239 3.05 -1.30 2.13
CA ALA A 239 2.78 -2.30 1.10
C ALA A 239 4.07 -2.89 0.51
N LEU A 240 5.07 -2.04 0.23
CA LEU A 240 6.37 -2.51 -0.24
C LEU A 240 7.06 -3.43 0.77
N ILE A 241 7.01 -3.08 2.06
CA ILE A 241 7.57 -3.92 3.14
C ILE A 241 6.82 -5.25 3.22
N ALA A 242 5.48 -5.25 3.10
CA ALA A 242 4.68 -6.46 3.14
C ALA A 242 5.01 -7.43 1.99
N PHE A 243 5.10 -6.92 0.75
CA PHE A 243 5.51 -7.73 -0.39
C PHE A 243 6.99 -8.13 -0.33
N GLY A 244 7.87 -7.25 0.18
CA GLY A 244 9.28 -7.56 0.44
C GLY A 244 9.44 -8.71 1.43
N ALA A 245 8.70 -8.70 2.54
CA ALA A 245 8.69 -9.77 3.52
C ALA A 245 8.19 -11.09 2.93
N LEU A 246 7.08 -11.05 2.16
CA LEU A 246 6.59 -12.23 1.44
C LEU A 246 7.64 -12.75 0.46
N GLY A 247 8.32 -11.85 -0.27
CA GLY A 247 9.41 -12.20 -1.18
C GLY A 247 10.55 -12.91 -0.48
N ILE A 248 11.03 -12.36 0.64
CA ILE A 248 12.10 -12.96 1.45
C ILE A 248 11.70 -14.35 1.96
N LEU A 249 10.50 -14.47 2.54
CA LEU A 249 9.99 -15.77 3.01
C LEU A 249 9.83 -16.76 1.87
N SER A 250 9.37 -16.32 0.69
CA SER A 250 9.26 -17.17 -0.50
C SER A 250 10.63 -17.66 -0.98
N VAL A 251 11.65 -16.82 -0.93
CA VAL A 251 13.04 -17.22 -1.25
C VAL A 251 13.56 -18.25 -0.24
N ILE A 252 13.32 -18.05 1.06
CA ILE A 252 13.71 -19.01 2.10
C ILE A 252 13.04 -20.36 1.86
N VAL A 253 11.71 -20.38 1.65
CA VAL A 253 10.96 -21.60 1.37
C VAL A 253 11.47 -22.26 0.07
N PHE A 254 11.75 -21.48 -0.96
CA PHE A 254 12.30 -21.97 -2.22
C PHE A 254 13.68 -22.64 -2.04
N VAL A 255 14.57 -22.01 -1.28
CA VAL A 255 15.92 -22.57 -1.01
C VAL A 255 15.80 -23.89 -0.25
N LEU A 256 14.98 -23.93 0.79
CA LEU A 256 14.74 -25.15 1.57
C LEU A 256 14.10 -26.27 0.73
N ALA A 257 13.13 -25.91 -0.11
CA ALA A 257 12.49 -26.85 -1.03
C ALA A 257 13.47 -27.38 -2.08
N ARG A 258 14.36 -26.51 -2.60
CA ARG A 258 15.36 -26.89 -3.59
C ARG A 258 16.39 -27.86 -3.05
N GLU A 259 16.84 -27.69 -1.82
CA GLU A 259 17.75 -28.66 -1.18
C GLU A 259 17.12 -30.06 -1.05
N LYS A 260 15.85 -30.12 -0.68
CA LYS A 260 15.11 -31.37 -0.63
C LYS A 260 14.88 -31.96 -2.02
N ALA A 261 14.44 -31.15 -2.99
CA ALA A 261 14.19 -31.58 -4.35
C ALA A 261 15.44 -32.16 -5.03
N LYS A 262 16.62 -31.58 -4.82
CA LYS A 262 17.90 -32.09 -5.34
C LYS A 262 18.24 -33.51 -4.87
N ARG A 263 17.82 -33.89 -3.67
CA ARG A 263 18.04 -35.25 -3.13
C ARG A 263 17.21 -36.30 -3.86
N TYR A 264 16.03 -35.90 -4.39
CA TYR A 264 15.12 -36.81 -5.08
C TYR A 264 15.29 -36.80 -6.61
N GLN A 265 15.65 -35.66 -7.19
CA GLN A 265 15.85 -35.48 -8.63
C GLN A 265 17.02 -34.53 -8.90
N PRO A 266 18.27 -35.05 -9.05
CA PRO A 266 19.47 -34.22 -9.19
C PRO A 266 19.49 -33.32 -10.44
N ALA A 267 18.73 -33.65 -11.49
CA ALA A 267 18.63 -32.86 -12.73
C ALA A 267 17.49 -31.81 -12.73
N ASN A 268 16.93 -31.48 -11.56
CA ASN A 268 15.73 -30.63 -11.44
C ASN A 268 16.01 -29.18 -11.87
N LYS A 269 15.19 -28.67 -12.80
CA LYS A 269 15.21 -27.26 -13.21
C LYS A 269 14.56 -26.40 -12.08
N TRP A 270 14.98 -25.13 -11.94
CA TRP A 270 14.55 -24.27 -10.85
C TRP A 270 13.01 -24.14 -10.72
N TYR A 271 12.29 -24.09 -11.84
CA TYR A 271 10.82 -23.96 -11.84
C TYR A 271 10.12 -25.25 -11.35
N GLN A 272 10.75 -26.40 -11.47
CA GLN A 272 10.24 -27.67 -10.94
C GLN A 272 10.26 -27.68 -9.41
N THR A 273 11.16 -26.90 -8.78
CA THR A 273 11.18 -26.75 -7.33
C THR A 273 9.91 -26.04 -6.81
N ILE A 274 9.40 -25.04 -7.54
CA ILE A 274 8.14 -24.38 -7.18
C ILE A 274 6.97 -25.36 -7.31
N ALA A 275 6.95 -26.12 -8.40
CA ALA A 275 5.97 -27.16 -8.65
C ALA A 275 5.93 -28.19 -7.52
N TYR A 276 7.09 -28.54 -6.97
CA TYR A 276 7.22 -29.51 -5.88
C TYR A 276 6.45 -29.13 -4.62
N LEU A 277 6.24 -27.83 -4.35
CA LEU A 277 5.44 -27.37 -3.22
C LEU A 277 3.95 -27.81 -3.32
N PHE A 278 3.46 -27.97 -4.53
CA PHE A 278 2.06 -28.30 -4.81
C PHE A 278 1.84 -29.78 -5.12
N ILE A 279 2.89 -30.54 -5.42
CA ILE A 279 2.79 -31.94 -5.83
C ILE A 279 2.33 -32.83 -4.68
N GLU A 280 1.34 -33.65 -4.92
CA GLU A 280 0.96 -34.79 -4.10
C GLU A 280 1.82 -36.01 -4.54
N PRO A 281 2.74 -36.49 -3.67
CA PRO A 281 3.77 -37.46 -4.11
C PRO A 281 3.20 -38.75 -4.68
N GLU A 282 2.04 -39.20 -4.16
CA GLU A 282 1.44 -40.46 -4.53
C GLU A 282 0.81 -40.44 -5.94
N SER A 283 0.30 -39.29 -6.36
CA SER A 283 -0.39 -39.13 -7.65
C SER A 283 0.40 -38.37 -8.69
N ASN A 284 1.54 -37.78 -8.31
CA ASN A 284 2.34 -36.86 -9.14
C ASN A 284 1.51 -35.72 -9.76
N THR A 285 0.47 -35.27 -9.07
CA THR A 285 -0.43 -34.19 -9.52
C THR A 285 -0.45 -33.04 -8.52
N TYR A 286 -0.87 -31.86 -8.96
CA TYR A 286 -0.99 -30.72 -8.06
C TYR A 286 -2.17 -30.86 -7.10
N SER A 287 -1.93 -30.55 -5.82
CA SER A 287 -2.91 -30.58 -4.76
C SER A 287 -3.58 -29.23 -4.56
N LEU A 288 -4.91 -29.18 -4.73
CA LEU A 288 -5.69 -27.97 -4.52
C LEU A 288 -5.68 -27.51 -3.05
N SER A 289 -5.70 -28.42 -2.10
CA SER A 289 -5.65 -28.06 -0.67
C SER A 289 -4.30 -27.43 -0.26
N ARG A 290 -3.19 -27.90 -0.85
CA ARG A 290 -1.87 -27.27 -0.64
C ARG A 290 -1.82 -25.87 -1.26
N LEU A 291 -2.35 -25.69 -2.47
CA LEU A 291 -2.47 -24.38 -3.10
C LEU A 291 -3.25 -23.41 -2.21
N GLN A 292 -4.41 -23.82 -1.72
CA GLN A 292 -5.22 -23.02 -0.83
C GLN A 292 -4.46 -22.60 0.43
N LEU A 293 -3.81 -23.55 1.09
CA LEU A 293 -3.02 -23.28 2.30
C LEU A 293 -1.93 -22.23 2.05
N ILE A 294 -1.18 -22.38 0.95
CA ILE A 294 -0.10 -21.46 0.59
C ILE A 294 -0.65 -20.06 0.26
N LEU A 295 -1.73 -19.97 -0.51
CA LEU A 295 -2.35 -18.71 -0.89
C LEU A 295 -2.89 -17.93 0.32
N TRP A 296 -3.62 -18.61 1.23
CA TRP A 296 -4.11 -17.95 2.44
C TRP A 296 -2.99 -17.57 3.41
N THR A 297 -1.94 -18.40 3.51
CA THR A 297 -0.76 -18.06 4.30
C THR A 297 -0.06 -16.82 3.73
N ALA A 298 0.13 -16.76 2.42
CA ALA A 298 0.71 -15.59 1.76
C ALA A 298 -0.13 -14.32 1.97
N ALA A 299 -1.45 -14.42 1.83
CA ALA A 299 -2.38 -13.32 2.09
C ALA A 299 -2.33 -12.85 3.54
N ALA A 300 -2.28 -13.77 4.49
CA ALA A 300 -2.16 -13.46 5.90
C ALA A 300 -0.83 -12.75 6.23
N ILE A 301 0.28 -13.20 5.65
CA ILE A 301 1.60 -12.55 5.82
C ILE A 301 1.56 -11.13 5.28
N VAL A 302 1.09 -10.94 4.04
CA VAL A 302 0.99 -9.60 3.43
C VAL A 302 0.12 -8.69 4.29
N ALA A 303 -1.05 -9.15 4.70
CA ALA A 303 -1.98 -8.35 5.48
C ALA A 303 -1.42 -7.99 6.87
N TYR A 304 -0.86 -8.96 7.58
CA TYR A 304 -0.30 -8.72 8.92
C TYR A 304 0.92 -7.81 8.89
N VAL A 305 1.85 -8.03 7.95
CA VAL A 305 3.03 -7.18 7.79
C VAL A 305 2.65 -5.77 7.35
N TYR A 306 1.66 -5.63 6.45
CA TYR A 306 1.12 -4.33 6.07
C TYR A 306 0.56 -3.57 7.27
N LEU A 307 -0.26 -4.22 8.09
CA LEU A 307 -0.84 -3.62 9.29
C LEU A 307 0.24 -3.25 10.31
N ALA A 308 1.18 -4.17 10.60
CA ALA A 308 2.28 -3.93 11.53
C ALA A 308 3.19 -2.79 11.05
N ALA A 309 3.54 -2.75 9.77
CA ALA A 309 4.32 -1.66 9.19
C ALA A 309 3.56 -0.33 9.22
N SER A 310 2.25 -0.34 8.95
CA SER A 310 1.41 0.86 9.04
C SER A 310 1.36 1.42 10.47
N GLN A 311 1.14 0.56 11.45
CA GLN A 311 1.08 0.97 12.85
C GLN A 311 2.44 1.43 13.38
N SER A 312 3.53 0.72 13.09
CA SER A 312 4.85 1.06 13.59
C SER A 312 5.49 2.24 12.86
N LEU A 313 5.47 2.25 11.52
CA LEU A 313 6.21 3.24 10.74
C LEU A 313 5.42 4.50 10.41
N VAL A 314 4.08 4.39 10.30
CA VAL A 314 3.23 5.52 9.95
C VAL A 314 2.56 6.11 11.19
N GLN A 315 1.98 5.26 12.04
CA GLN A 315 1.22 5.72 13.21
C GLN A 315 2.08 5.81 14.50
N TRP A 316 3.34 5.37 14.47
CA TRP A 316 4.26 5.36 15.63
C TRP A 316 3.74 4.56 16.83
N LYS A 317 2.92 3.54 16.58
CA LYS A 317 2.40 2.63 17.59
C LYS A 317 3.18 1.32 17.52
N TRP A 318 4.14 1.14 18.42
CA TRP A 318 4.95 -0.06 18.53
C TRP A 318 4.22 -1.12 19.39
N GLN A 319 3.17 -1.67 18.83
CA GLN A 319 2.40 -2.76 19.43
C GLN A 319 2.13 -3.83 18.38
N LEU A 320 1.99 -5.08 18.84
CA LEU A 320 1.53 -6.14 17.96
C LEU A 320 0.09 -5.85 17.55
N ALA A 321 -0.14 -5.92 16.24
CA ALA A 321 -1.47 -5.70 15.72
C ALA A 321 -2.39 -6.86 16.10
N ASP A 322 -3.63 -6.56 16.45
CA ASP A 322 -4.64 -7.58 16.71
C ASP A 322 -4.99 -8.33 15.44
N VAL A 323 -5.06 -9.65 15.56
CA VAL A 323 -5.48 -10.52 14.46
C VAL A 323 -7.00 -10.65 14.49
N PRO A 324 -7.73 -10.22 13.43
CA PRO A 324 -9.19 -10.32 13.41
C PRO A 324 -9.63 -11.79 13.44
N GLU A 325 -10.72 -12.07 14.12
CA GLU A 325 -11.25 -13.42 14.37
C GLU A 325 -11.44 -14.27 13.11
N GLY A 326 -11.79 -13.64 11.98
CA GLY A 326 -12.01 -14.35 10.70
C GLY A 326 -10.74 -14.94 10.08
N LEU A 327 -9.55 -14.36 10.31
CA LEU A 327 -8.31 -14.82 9.69
C LEU A 327 -7.81 -16.15 10.28
N PRO A 328 -7.77 -16.35 11.61
CA PRO A 328 -7.46 -17.64 12.21
C PRO A 328 -8.45 -18.72 11.76
N THR A 329 -9.73 -18.39 11.60
CA THR A 329 -10.76 -19.32 11.13
C THR A 329 -10.49 -19.77 9.69
N LEU A 330 -10.12 -18.84 8.79
CA LEU A 330 -9.75 -19.18 7.40
C LEU A 330 -8.48 -20.04 7.34
N LEU A 331 -7.47 -19.71 8.11
CA LEU A 331 -6.25 -20.50 8.19
C LEU A 331 -6.54 -21.88 8.79
N GLY A 332 -7.34 -21.95 9.84
CA GLY A 332 -7.78 -23.20 10.47
C GLY A 332 -8.57 -24.08 9.51
N LEU A 333 -9.49 -23.48 8.74
CA LEU A 333 -10.21 -24.19 7.68
C LEU A 333 -9.26 -24.75 6.61
N SER A 334 -8.26 -23.95 6.19
CA SER A 334 -7.27 -24.37 5.18
C SER A 334 -6.38 -25.51 5.68
N VAL A 335 -5.88 -25.41 6.91
CA VAL A 335 -5.08 -26.47 7.56
C VAL A 335 -5.92 -27.72 7.76
N GLY A 336 -7.13 -27.58 8.30
CA GLY A 336 -8.07 -28.68 8.51
C GLY A 336 -8.43 -29.39 7.21
N THR A 337 -8.77 -28.65 6.16
CA THR A 337 -9.04 -29.20 4.83
C THR A 337 -7.85 -29.96 4.28
N THR A 338 -6.62 -29.41 4.46
CA THR A 338 -5.40 -30.08 3.98
C THR A 338 -5.13 -31.37 4.76
N ALA A 339 -5.24 -31.35 6.09
CA ALA A 339 -5.04 -32.52 6.93
C ALA A 339 -6.06 -33.63 6.62
N LEU A 340 -7.35 -33.27 6.51
CA LEU A 340 -8.41 -34.21 6.15
C LEU A 340 -8.24 -34.75 4.72
N ALA A 341 -7.76 -33.91 3.78
CA ALA A 341 -7.48 -34.34 2.42
C ALA A 341 -6.33 -35.35 2.36
N ILE A 342 -5.30 -35.20 3.17
CA ILE A 342 -4.21 -36.18 3.32
C ILE A 342 -4.74 -37.46 3.92
N GLY A 343 -5.46 -37.39 5.05
CA GLY A 343 -6.07 -38.56 5.68
C GLY A 343 -7.02 -39.33 4.77
N ALA A 344 -7.81 -38.63 3.95
CA ALA A 344 -8.68 -39.27 2.94
C ALA A 344 -7.85 -40.02 1.87
N THR A 345 -6.72 -39.46 1.45
CA THR A 345 -5.82 -40.10 0.48
C THR A 345 -5.17 -41.36 1.08
N GLU A 346 -4.72 -41.32 2.32
CA GLU A 346 -4.15 -42.48 3.01
C GLU A 346 -5.19 -43.60 3.24
N ALA A 347 -6.43 -43.22 3.60
CA ALA A 347 -7.48 -44.17 3.90
C ALA A 347 -8.11 -44.83 2.65
N ARG A 348 -8.20 -44.08 1.53
CA ARG A 348 -8.93 -44.50 0.33
C ARG A 348 -8.04 -44.73 -0.89
N GLY A 349 -6.77 -44.42 -0.81
CA GLY A 349 -5.84 -44.41 -1.94
C GLY A 349 -5.83 -43.11 -2.73
N SER A 350 -4.88 -43.00 -3.64
CA SER A 350 -4.69 -41.78 -4.44
C SER A 350 -5.79 -41.58 -5.48
N LYS A 351 -5.98 -40.38 -5.96
CA LYS A 351 -6.90 -40.03 -7.08
C LYS A 351 -6.46 -40.51 -8.45
N GLY A 352 -5.45 -41.38 -8.52
CA GLY A 352 -4.77 -41.78 -9.73
C GLY A 352 -3.52 -40.93 -9.98
N ALA A 353 -2.51 -41.53 -10.61
CA ALA A 353 -1.40 -40.77 -11.13
C ALA A 353 -1.92 -39.89 -12.28
N GLY A 354 -1.74 -38.59 -12.17
CA GLY A 354 -2.06 -37.66 -13.25
C GLY A 354 -1.14 -37.88 -14.46
N PRO A 355 -1.17 -36.95 -15.43
CA PRO A 355 -0.25 -36.97 -16.55
C PRO A 355 1.20 -37.02 -16.05
N ALA A 356 2.11 -37.60 -16.86
CA ALA A 356 3.54 -37.70 -16.52
C ALA A 356 4.17 -36.37 -16.10
N HIS A 357 3.56 -35.26 -16.48
CA HIS A 357 3.93 -33.90 -16.09
C HIS A 357 2.73 -33.21 -15.39
N PRO A 358 2.85 -32.90 -14.09
CA PRO A 358 1.81 -32.17 -13.40
C PRO A 358 1.53 -30.82 -14.06
N GLY A 359 0.25 -30.47 -14.20
CA GLY A 359 -0.20 -29.26 -14.86
C GLY A 359 -1.22 -28.46 -14.03
N PHE A 360 -1.43 -27.21 -14.38
CA PHE A 360 -2.41 -26.36 -13.70
C PHE A 360 -3.83 -26.93 -13.73
N GLY A 361 -4.17 -27.72 -14.76
CA GLY A 361 -5.44 -28.43 -14.85
C GLY A 361 -5.71 -29.35 -13.66
N ASP A 362 -4.68 -29.87 -13.01
CA ASP A 362 -4.82 -30.79 -11.86
C ASP A 362 -5.54 -30.16 -10.66
N PHE A 363 -5.52 -28.82 -10.56
CA PHE A 363 -6.27 -28.13 -9.49
C PHE A 363 -7.77 -28.29 -9.64
N ILE A 364 -8.29 -28.41 -10.86
CA ILE A 364 -9.71 -28.45 -11.16
C ILE A 364 -10.18 -29.80 -11.69
N THR A 365 -9.24 -30.73 -11.95
CA THR A 365 -9.55 -32.06 -12.45
C THR A 365 -9.24 -33.15 -11.43
N THR A 366 -9.82 -34.31 -11.65
CA THR A 366 -9.50 -35.54 -10.92
C THR A 366 -9.38 -36.67 -11.94
N GLY A 367 -8.19 -37.31 -12.00
CA GLY A 367 -7.93 -38.36 -13.00
C GLY A 367 -8.11 -37.88 -14.45
N GLY A 368 -7.86 -36.57 -14.72
CA GLY A 368 -8.04 -35.98 -16.06
C GLY A 368 -9.46 -35.52 -16.37
N VAL A 369 -10.45 -35.75 -15.50
CA VAL A 369 -11.84 -35.30 -15.67
C VAL A 369 -12.11 -34.06 -14.83
N LEU A 370 -12.81 -33.07 -15.39
CA LEU A 370 -13.22 -31.88 -14.67
C LEU A 370 -14.10 -32.24 -13.47
N ALA A 371 -13.73 -31.72 -12.29
CA ALA A 371 -14.44 -31.96 -11.05
C ALA A 371 -15.11 -30.64 -10.57
N PRO A 372 -16.44 -30.50 -10.68
CA PRO A 372 -17.15 -29.27 -10.36
C PRO A 372 -16.87 -28.76 -8.94
N GLU A 373 -16.79 -29.65 -7.95
CA GLU A 373 -16.50 -29.33 -6.56
C GLU A 373 -15.06 -28.76 -6.38
N ARG A 374 -14.11 -29.24 -7.19
CA ARG A 374 -12.74 -28.70 -7.19
C ARG A 374 -12.69 -27.33 -7.85
N LEU A 375 -13.39 -27.18 -8.98
CA LEU A 375 -13.49 -25.89 -9.67
C LEU A 375 -14.11 -24.83 -8.75
N GLN A 376 -15.24 -25.15 -8.11
CA GLN A 376 -15.90 -24.24 -7.17
C GLN A 376 -14.94 -23.83 -6.03
N PHE A 377 -14.27 -24.80 -5.41
CA PHE A 377 -13.35 -24.53 -4.30
C PHE A 377 -12.15 -23.69 -4.74
N PHE A 378 -11.60 -23.95 -5.93
CA PHE A 378 -10.52 -23.15 -6.53
C PHE A 378 -10.96 -21.71 -6.75
N LEU A 379 -12.11 -21.48 -7.39
CA LEU A 379 -12.62 -20.14 -7.68
C LEU A 379 -12.83 -19.32 -6.41
N TRP A 380 -13.49 -19.88 -5.40
CA TRP A 380 -13.70 -19.19 -4.14
C TRP A 380 -12.40 -18.91 -3.39
N THR A 381 -11.41 -19.79 -3.48
CA THR A 381 -10.08 -19.54 -2.90
C THR A 381 -9.41 -18.34 -3.57
N VAL A 382 -9.39 -18.28 -4.90
CA VAL A 382 -8.75 -17.18 -5.64
C VAL A 382 -9.47 -15.86 -5.38
N ILE A 383 -10.81 -15.85 -5.48
CA ILE A 383 -11.63 -14.65 -5.22
C ILE A 383 -11.43 -14.15 -3.80
N GLY A 384 -11.47 -15.05 -2.82
CA GLY A 384 -11.31 -14.69 -1.40
C GLY A 384 -9.93 -14.11 -1.09
N VAL A 385 -8.87 -14.76 -1.55
CA VAL A 385 -7.49 -14.29 -1.36
C VAL A 385 -7.29 -12.92 -2.00
N PHE A 386 -7.69 -12.78 -3.27
CA PHE A 386 -7.56 -11.51 -4.00
C PHE A 386 -8.37 -10.40 -3.33
N GLY A 387 -9.64 -10.68 -2.97
CA GLY A 387 -10.50 -9.72 -2.29
C GLY A 387 -9.95 -9.27 -0.94
N PHE A 388 -9.44 -10.22 -0.13
CA PHE A 388 -8.86 -9.91 1.18
C PHE A 388 -7.59 -9.05 1.07
N VAL A 389 -6.66 -9.41 0.17
CA VAL A 389 -5.43 -8.62 -0.06
C VAL A 389 -5.77 -7.23 -0.59
N THR A 390 -6.67 -7.14 -1.57
CA THR A 390 -7.10 -5.83 -2.12
C THR A 390 -7.77 -4.97 -1.06
N ALA A 391 -8.67 -5.53 -0.26
CA ALA A 391 -9.32 -4.81 0.84
C ALA A 391 -8.30 -4.34 1.91
N THR A 392 -7.26 -5.13 2.18
CA THR A 392 -6.18 -4.75 3.08
C THR A 392 -5.39 -3.56 2.53
N LEU A 393 -4.93 -3.63 1.28
CA LEU A 393 -4.12 -2.60 0.66
C LEU A 393 -4.88 -1.31 0.35
N ALA A 394 -6.21 -1.38 0.24
CA ALA A 394 -7.07 -0.21 0.06
C ALA A 394 -7.23 0.63 1.34
N GLN A 395 -6.94 0.07 2.52
CA GLN A 395 -6.97 0.82 3.78
C GLN A 395 -5.85 1.86 3.80
N ASP A 396 -6.15 3.01 4.40
CA ASP A 396 -5.13 4.05 4.59
C ASP A 396 -4.19 3.65 5.75
N PRO A 397 -2.87 3.55 5.50
CA PRO A 397 -1.88 3.24 6.55
C PRO A 397 -1.95 4.17 7.76
N ALA A 398 -2.44 5.39 7.56
CA ALA A 398 -2.60 6.40 8.58
C ALA A 398 -3.65 6.06 9.64
N THR A 399 -4.71 5.39 9.23
CA THR A 399 -5.92 5.19 10.05
C THR A 399 -6.22 3.72 10.33
N VAL A 400 -5.52 2.80 9.65
CA VAL A 400 -5.74 1.38 9.82
C VAL A 400 -5.38 0.91 11.24
N THR A 401 -6.36 0.37 11.94
CA THR A 401 -6.17 -0.19 13.30
C THR A 401 -6.30 -1.70 13.33
N GLN A 402 -6.98 -2.28 12.36
CA GLN A 402 -7.24 -3.72 12.27
C GLN A 402 -7.34 -4.16 10.81
N LEU A 403 -7.13 -5.45 10.58
CA LEU A 403 -7.32 -6.05 9.26
C LEU A 403 -8.80 -6.02 8.84
N PRO A 404 -9.10 -6.04 7.52
CA PRO A 404 -10.47 -6.10 7.04
C PRO A 404 -11.18 -7.33 7.61
N LYS A 405 -12.40 -7.14 8.07
CA LYS A 405 -13.24 -8.27 8.48
C LYS A 405 -13.60 -9.11 7.26
N VAL A 406 -13.41 -10.41 7.38
CA VAL A 406 -13.93 -11.35 6.39
C VAL A 406 -15.46 -11.33 6.52
N PRO A 407 -16.20 -11.15 5.41
CA PRO A 407 -17.67 -11.14 5.48
C PRO A 407 -18.21 -12.44 6.12
N ASP A 408 -19.16 -12.31 7.02
CA ASP A 408 -19.69 -13.46 7.79
C ASP A 408 -20.25 -14.57 6.90
N ASN A 409 -20.82 -14.21 5.75
CA ASN A 409 -21.36 -15.16 4.79
C ASN A 409 -20.27 -15.85 3.93
N PHE A 410 -19.03 -15.33 3.92
CA PHE A 410 -17.95 -15.92 3.14
C PHE A 410 -17.38 -17.20 3.79
N LEU A 411 -17.28 -17.21 5.13
CA LEU A 411 -16.78 -18.37 5.87
C LEU A 411 -17.64 -19.62 5.67
N PRO A 412 -18.98 -19.57 5.81
CA PRO A 412 -19.86 -20.70 5.47
C PRO A 412 -19.72 -21.16 4.02
N LEU A 413 -19.62 -20.21 3.07
CA LEU A 413 -19.45 -20.51 1.65
C LEU A 413 -18.17 -21.30 1.38
N MET A 414 -17.06 -20.87 1.98
CA MET A 414 -15.78 -21.59 1.93
C MET A 414 -15.88 -22.96 2.61
N GLY A 415 -16.59 -23.04 3.74
CA GLY A 415 -16.83 -24.28 4.47
C GLY A 415 -17.61 -25.31 3.65
N VAL A 416 -18.70 -24.89 2.99
CA VAL A 416 -19.49 -25.73 2.09
C VAL A 416 -18.64 -26.22 0.92
N SER A 417 -17.85 -25.32 0.30
CA SER A 417 -16.96 -25.68 -0.82
C SER A 417 -15.85 -26.66 -0.39
N ALA A 418 -15.25 -26.44 0.79
CA ALA A 418 -14.28 -27.35 1.38
C ALA A 418 -14.89 -28.71 1.73
N GLY A 419 -16.11 -28.73 2.29
CA GLY A 419 -16.87 -29.93 2.58
C GLY A 419 -17.21 -30.74 1.32
N GLY A 420 -17.67 -30.06 0.26
CA GLY A 420 -17.92 -30.65 -1.05
C GLY A 420 -16.66 -31.29 -1.66
N TYR A 421 -15.54 -30.57 -1.60
CA TYR A 421 -14.23 -31.08 -2.04
C TYR A 421 -13.81 -32.34 -1.25
N LEU A 422 -13.93 -32.33 0.08
CA LEU A 422 -13.58 -33.45 0.93
C LEU A 422 -14.54 -34.64 0.70
N ALA A 423 -15.86 -34.37 0.65
CA ALA A 423 -16.85 -35.42 0.35
C ALA A 423 -16.58 -36.11 -1.00
N GLY A 424 -16.28 -35.31 -2.03
CA GLY A 424 -15.86 -35.83 -3.33
C GLY A 424 -14.62 -36.72 -3.23
N LYS A 425 -13.66 -36.38 -2.36
CA LYS A 425 -12.44 -37.18 -2.14
C LYS A 425 -12.73 -38.51 -1.40
N PHE A 426 -13.69 -38.52 -0.47
CA PHE A 426 -14.08 -39.73 0.28
C PHE A 426 -14.99 -40.69 -0.53
N VAL A 427 -15.84 -40.15 -1.40
CA VAL A 427 -16.81 -40.98 -2.17
C VAL A 427 -16.16 -41.64 -3.39
N ARG A 428 -15.13 -41.00 -3.97
CA ARG A 428 -14.48 -41.52 -5.19
C ARG A 428 -13.67 -42.77 -4.90
N LYS A 429 -13.69 -43.66 -5.88
CA LYS A 429 -12.79 -44.81 -5.90
C LYS A 429 -11.35 -44.36 -6.11
N PRO A 430 -10.37 -45.12 -5.59
CA PRO A 430 -8.96 -44.81 -5.86
C PRO A 430 -8.67 -44.98 -7.36
N GLY A 431 -7.97 -44.01 -7.93
CA GLY A 431 -7.57 -44.06 -9.33
C GLY A 431 -6.33 -44.93 -9.58
N PRO A 432 -6.06 -45.29 -10.82
CA PRO A 432 -4.93 -46.11 -11.18
C PRO A 432 -3.59 -45.37 -10.91
N VAL A 433 -2.60 -46.12 -10.49
CA VAL A 433 -1.22 -45.63 -10.32
C VAL A 433 -0.28 -46.59 -11.02
N ILE A 434 0.47 -46.11 -12.00
CA ILE A 434 1.52 -46.88 -12.66
C ILE A 434 2.79 -46.71 -11.86
N LYS A 435 3.34 -47.79 -11.32
CA LYS A 435 4.62 -47.76 -10.56
C LYS A 435 5.80 -48.16 -11.43
N GLN A 436 5.59 -49.13 -12.31
CA GLN A 436 6.63 -49.68 -13.15
C GLN A 436 6.05 -50.25 -14.44
N ILE A 437 6.81 -50.14 -15.50
CA ILE A 437 6.57 -50.81 -16.77
C ILE A 437 7.74 -51.80 -17.01
N ASP A 438 7.44 -53.03 -17.33
CA ASP A 438 8.44 -54.07 -17.57
C ASP A 438 8.22 -54.68 -18.98
N PRO A 439 9.21 -54.67 -19.85
CA PRO A 439 10.51 -54.06 -19.68
C PRO A 439 10.48 -52.53 -19.60
N PRO A 440 11.44 -51.90 -18.86
CA PRO A 440 11.44 -50.45 -18.67
C PRO A 440 11.79 -49.73 -19.98
N PRO A 441 11.12 -48.61 -20.30
CA PRO A 441 11.54 -47.72 -21.37
C PRO A 441 12.83 -46.95 -20.98
N PRO A 442 13.62 -46.39 -21.94
CA PRO A 442 13.34 -46.31 -23.37
C PRO A 442 13.73 -47.58 -24.12
N TYR A 443 12.98 -47.90 -25.16
CA TYR A 443 13.30 -49.07 -26.00
C TYR A 443 14.30 -48.65 -27.08
N PRO A 444 15.47 -49.34 -27.20
CA PRO A 444 16.51 -48.96 -28.17
C PRO A 444 15.98 -49.06 -29.60
N THR A 445 16.30 -48.08 -30.43
CA THR A 445 16.01 -48.12 -31.87
C THR A 445 16.76 -49.28 -32.54
N GLY A 446 16.06 -50.10 -33.34
CA GLY A 446 16.66 -51.22 -34.02
C GLY A 446 16.61 -52.56 -33.26
N VAL A 447 16.11 -52.58 -32.06
CA VAL A 447 15.79 -53.82 -31.31
C VAL A 447 14.30 -54.14 -31.51
N ALA A 448 14.00 -55.43 -31.62
CA ALA A 448 12.63 -55.88 -31.67
C ALA A 448 11.87 -55.36 -30.44
N LEU A 449 10.74 -54.67 -30.67
CA LEU A 449 9.89 -54.16 -29.60
C LEU A 449 9.35 -55.33 -28.77
N PRO A 450 9.15 -55.16 -27.45
CA PRO A 450 8.61 -56.24 -26.63
C PRO A 450 7.25 -56.65 -27.14
N ALA A 451 7.03 -57.98 -27.27
CA ALA A 451 5.76 -58.53 -27.69
C ALA A 451 4.61 -58.25 -26.70
N GLY A 452 4.97 -57.91 -25.47
CA GLY A 452 4.05 -57.47 -24.41
C GLY A 452 4.78 -56.62 -23.41
N ILE A 453 4.02 -55.73 -22.76
CA ILE A 453 4.48 -54.96 -21.61
C ILE A 453 3.66 -55.33 -20.38
N ARG A 454 4.32 -55.37 -19.25
CA ARG A 454 3.71 -55.61 -17.95
C ARG A 454 3.67 -54.28 -17.21
N ILE A 455 2.46 -53.83 -16.89
CA ILE A 455 2.22 -52.60 -16.15
C ILE A 455 1.97 -53.00 -14.70
N VAL A 456 2.90 -52.63 -13.81
CA VAL A 456 2.81 -52.88 -12.38
C VAL A 456 2.38 -51.59 -11.71
N GLY A 457 1.38 -51.67 -10.85
CA GLY A 457 0.82 -50.47 -10.24
C GLY A 457 -0.08 -50.72 -9.02
N ALA A 458 -0.94 -49.79 -8.76
CA ALA A 458 -2.01 -49.94 -7.77
C ALA A 458 -3.32 -49.44 -8.35
N ASN A 459 -4.44 -50.00 -7.88
CA ASN A 459 -5.80 -49.63 -8.27
C ASN A 459 -6.04 -49.70 -9.80
N LEU A 460 -5.35 -50.57 -10.50
CA LEU A 460 -5.57 -50.83 -11.92
C LEU A 460 -6.87 -51.62 -12.06
N SER A 461 -7.80 -51.17 -12.90
CA SER A 461 -9.00 -51.97 -13.18
C SER A 461 -8.67 -53.09 -14.18
N PRO A 462 -9.17 -54.32 -13.98
CA PRO A 462 -9.06 -55.37 -14.98
C PRO A 462 -9.68 -54.98 -16.34
N ARG A 463 -10.58 -54.00 -16.34
CA ARG A 463 -11.28 -53.47 -17.52
C ARG A 463 -10.76 -52.08 -17.92
N ALA A 464 -9.56 -51.72 -17.50
CA ALA A 464 -8.96 -50.42 -17.85
C ALA A 464 -8.70 -50.35 -19.37
N LEU A 465 -8.93 -49.17 -19.93
CA LEU A 465 -8.48 -48.84 -21.26
C LEU A 465 -6.98 -48.50 -21.16
N VAL A 466 -6.16 -49.18 -21.90
CA VAL A 466 -4.72 -48.87 -22.00
C VAL A 466 -4.47 -48.23 -23.35
N ALA A 467 -3.73 -47.13 -23.35
CA ALA A 467 -3.27 -46.48 -24.58
C ALA A 467 -1.75 -46.34 -24.56
N ILE A 468 -1.10 -46.59 -25.66
CA ILE A 468 0.36 -46.37 -25.84
C ILE A 468 0.54 -45.33 -26.93
N ASN A 469 1.28 -44.27 -26.64
CA ASN A 469 1.44 -43.12 -27.56
C ASN A 469 0.10 -42.55 -28.05
N GLY A 470 -0.95 -42.59 -27.22
CA GLY A 470 -2.31 -42.16 -27.57
C GLY A 470 -3.12 -43.16 -28.41
N VAL A 471 -2.54 -44.27 -28.80
CA VAL A 471 -3.25 -45.35 -29.53
C VAL A 471 -3.88 -46.29 -28.52
N PRO A 472 -5.23 -46.42 -28.50
CA PRO A 472 -5.91 -47.32 -27.57
C PRO A 472 -5.65 -48.78 -27.95
N ILE A 473 -5.36 -49.60 -26.93
CA ILE A 473 -5.16 -51.03 -27.06
C ILE A 473 -6.52 -51.72 -26.92
N THR A 474 -6.75 -52.71 -27.75
CA THR A 474 -8.00 -53.49 -27.73
C THR A 474 -8.15 -54.22 -26.39
N SER A 475 -9.35 -54.27 -25.85
CA SER A 475 -9.59 -54.90 -24.54
C SER A 475 -9.21 -56.40 -24.48
N GLY A 476 -9.18 -57.09 -25.61
CA GLY A 476 -8.71 -58.47 -25.70
C GLY A 476 -7.20 -58.65 -25.55
N ASP A 477 -6.43 -57.58 -25.78
CA ASP A 477 -4.98 -57.56 -25.69
C ASP A 477 -4.50 -57.12 -24.30
N VAL A 478 -5.42 -56.82 -23.38
CA VAL A 478 -5.13 -56.49 -21.98
C VAL A 478 -5.56 -57.65 -21.10
N THR A 479 -4.61 -58.28 -20.44
CA THR A 479 -4.85 -59.47 -19.60
C THR A 479 -4.37 -59.25 -18.18
N VAL A 480 -4.96 -59.97 -17.23
CA VAL A 480 -4.59 -59.97 -15.81
C VAL A 480 -3.82 -61.25 -15.51
N PRO A 481 -2.56 -61.15 -15.10
CA PRO A 481 -1.75 -62.34 -14.81
C PRO A 481 -2.22 -63.04 -13.51
N PRO A 482 -2.15 -64.38 -13.46
CA PRO A 482 -2.38 -65.12 -12.21
C PRO A 482 -1.37 -64.67 -11.12
N PRO A 483 -1.74 -64.70 -9.84
CA PRO A 483 -2.96 -65.21 -9.24
C PRO A 483 -4.16 -64.24 -9.18
N GLN A 484 -4.05 -63.07 -9.81
CA GLN A 484 -5.10 -62.05 -9.77
C GLN A 484 -6.31 -62.47 -10.63
N SER A 485 -7.49 -62.00 -10.30
CA SER A 485 -8.74 -62.32 -10.98
C SER A 485 -9.33 -61.13 -11.72
N ILE A 486 -9.83 -61.34 -12.91
CA ILE A 486 -10.64 -60.35 -13.67
C ILE A 486 -11.89 -59.92 -12.90
N ALA A 487 -12.38 -60.78 -11.97
CA ALA A 487 -13.49 -60.44 -11.09
C ALA A 487 -13.12 -59.49 -9.94
N ALA A 488 -11.85 -59.29 -9.68
CA ALA A 488 -11.40 -58.30 -8.69
C ALA A 488 -11.74 -56.87 -9.14
N GLU A 489 -12.11 -56.04 -8.21
CA GLU A 489 -12.37 -54.62 -8.51
C GLU A 489 -11.11 -53.90 -8.99
N PHE A 490 -9.97 -54.19 -8.36
CA PHE A 490 -8.65 -53.68 -8.73
C PHE A 490 -7.59 -54.77 -8.71
N VAL A 491 -6.60 -54.62 -9.58
CA VAL A 491 -5.45 -55.51 -9.71
C VAL A 491 -4.17 -54.68 -9.56
N THR A 492 -3.06 -55.34 -9.27
CA THR A 492 -1.76 -54.68 -9.15
C THR A 492 -0.93 -54.77 -10.42
N GLU A 493 -1.47 -55.48 -11.42
CA GLU A 493 -0.73 -55.82 -12.61
C GLU A 493 -1.63 -56.05 -13.80
N LEU A 494 -1.25 -55.48 -14.95
CA LEU A 494 -1.85 -55.72 -16.25
C LEU A 494 -0.75 -56.13 -17.24
N VAL A 495 -1.04 -57.13 -18.06
CA VAL A 495 -0.17 -57.49 -19.19
C VAL A 495 -0.86 -57.05 -20.47
N VAL A 496 -0.15 -56.30 -21.28
CA VAL A 496 -0.67 -55.70 -22.51
C VAL A 496 0.17 -56.18 -23.68
N THR A 497 -0.51 -56.70 -24.70
CA THR A 497 0.12 -57.15 -25.96
C THR A 497 -0.20 -56.14 -27.08
N PRO A 498 0.57 -55.06 -27.19
CA PRO A 498 0.24 -53.99 -28.14
C PRO A 498 0.53 -54.41 -29.58
N ALA A 499 -0.37 -54.06 -30.50
CA ALA A 499 -0.12 -54.19 -31.93
C ALA A 499 1.08 -53.31 -32.36
N ALA A 500 1.82 -53.70 -33.39
CA ALA A 500 3.02 -53.00 -33.88
C ALA A 500 2.74 -51.50 -34.16
N ALA A 501 1.56 -51.13 -34.57
CA ALA A 501 1.14 -49.76 -34.83
C ALA A 501 1.11 -48.88 -33.56
N ALA A 502 0.87 -49.42 -32.37
CA ALA A 502 0.85 -48.69 -31.11
C ALA A 502 2.24 -48.24 -30.67
N TRP A 503 3.29 -48.88 -31.17
CA TRP A 503 4.67 -48.52 -30.93
C TRP A 503 5.21 -47.44 -31.87
N ALA A 504 4.51 -47.13 -32.98
CA ALA A 504 4.88 -46.06 -33.85
C ALA A 504 4.75 -44.73 -33.05
N VAL A 505 5.89 -44.12 -32.77
CA VAL A 505 5.90 -42.76 -32.18
C VAL A 505 5.12 -41.89 -33.16
N ALA A 506 4.01 -41.34 -32.72
CA ALA A 506 3.31 -40.34 -33.51
C ALA A 506 4.32 -39.25 -33.84
N ALA A 507 4.70 -39.12 -35.13
CA ALA A 507 5.51 -38.05 -35.60
C ALA A 507 4.81 -36.76 -35.10
N SER A 508 5.52 -35.97 -34.32
CA SER A 508 5.01 -34.68 -33.78
C SER A 508 4.25 -33.99 -34.91
N PRO A 509 3.00 -33.53 -34.72
CA PRO A 509 2.29 -32.81 -35.76
C PRO A 509 3.21 -31.66 -36.20
N ALA A 510 3.60 -31.67 -37.46
CA ALA A 510 4.47 -30.70 -38.06
C ALA A 510 3.93 -29.32 -37.70
N SER A 511 4.75 -28.48 -37.10
CA SER A 511 4.49 -27.03 -36.95
C SER A 511 3.96 -26.50 -38.28
N PRO A 512 2.94 -25.64 -38.29
CA PRO A 512 2.39 -25.10 -39.51
C PRO A 512 3.51 -24.49 -40.36
N ALA A 513 3.55 -24.92 -41.60
CA ALA A 513 4.55 -24.57 -42.59
C ALA A 513 4.78 -23.06 -42.69
N GLY A 514 5.99 -22.65 -42.41
CA GLY A 514 6.46 -21.30 -42.64
C GLY A 514 7.94 -21.17 -42.30
N VAL A 515 8.77 -21.27 -43.36
CA VAL A 515 10.23 -21.13 -43.42
C VAL A 515 10.99 -22.46 -43.40
N ALA A 516 11.32 -22.91 -44.59
CA ALA A 516 12.26 -23.95 -44.86
C ALA A 516 13.68 -23.50 -44.43
N ALA A 517 14.23 -24.13 -43.39
CA ALA A 517 15.65 -24.13 -43.13
C ALA A 517 16.29 -25.35 -43.80
N PRO A 518 17.52 -25.24 -44.36
CA PRO A 518 18.15 -26.32 -45.12
C PRO A 518 18.47 -27.51 -44.21
N ALA A 519 18.13 -28.70 -44.69
CA ALA A 519 18.34 -29.96 -44.04
C ALA A 519 19.86 -30.19 -43.78
N ALA A 520 20.23 -30.27 -42.52
CA ALA A 520 21.54 -30.81 -42.13
C ALA A 520 21.50 -32.35 -42.21
N PRO A 521 22.48 -33.00 -42.80
CA PRO A 521 22.57 -34.46 -42.84
C PRO A 521 23.01 -34.95 -41.47
N GLY A 522 22.14 -35.66 -40.77
CA GLY A 522 22.42 -36.24 -39.45
C GLY A 522 21.24 -36.26 -38.52
N ALA A 523 20.03 -36.49 -39.01
CA ALA A 523 18.85 -36.69 -38.18
C ALA A 523 18.98 -38.02 -37.40
N GLY A 524 19.60 -37.95 -36.22
CA GLY A 524 19.47 -38.95 -35.18
C GLY A 524 17.99 -39.13 -34.85
N ALA A 525 17.49 -40.33 -34.90
CA ALA A 525 16.14 -40.70 -34.52
C ALA A 525 15.84 -40.12 -33.11
N VAL A 526 14.82 -39.29 -32.99
CA VAL A 526 14.33 -38.80 -31.71
C VAL A 526 13.79 -40.00 -30.97
N THR A 527 14.54 -40.51 -30.00
CA THR A 527 14.11 -41.56 -29.07
C THR A 527 13.13 -40.96 -28.09
N GLY A 528 11.86 -40.87 -28.51
CA GLY A 528 10.78 -40.54 -27.57
C GLY A 528 10.52 -41.75 -26.65
N VAL A 529 10.51 -41.50 -25.34
CA VAL A 529 10.02 -42.50 -24.39
C VAL A 529 8.53 -42.72 -24.71
N PRO A 530 8.05 -43.97 -24.94
CA PRO A 530 6.64 -44.20 -25.21
C PRO A 530 5.81 -43.77 -23.99
N SER A 531 4.77 -42.99 -24.21
CA SER A 531 3.77 -42.68 -23.19
C SER A 531 2.80 -43.85 -23.04
N VAL A 532 2.65 -44.32 -21.82
CA VAL A 532 1.68 -45.40 -21.48
C VAL A 532 0.60 -44.82 -20.56
N LYS A 533 -0.65 -44.84 -21.01
CA LYS A 533 -1.80 -44.35 -20.29
C LYS A 533 -2.76 -45.46 -19.93
N VAL A 534 -3.17 -45.54 -18.67
CA VAL A 534 -4.17 -46.45 -18.16
C VAL A 534 -5.38 -45.66 -17.66
N ILE A 535 -6.55 -45.93 -18.16
CA ILE A 535 -7.81 -45.25 -17.79
C ILE A 535 -8.78 -46.31 -17.24
N ASN A 536 -9.17 -46.18 -15.98
CA ASN A 536 -10.18 -47.01 -15.36
C ASN A 536 -11.58 -46.68 -15.93
N PRO A 537 -12.57 -47.58 -15.82
CA PRO A 537 -13.93 -47.39 -16.35
C PRO A 537 -14.64 -46.14 -15.76
N ASP A 538 -14.23 -45.64 -14.61
CA ASP A 538 -14.75 -44.43 -13.99
C ASP A 538 -14.12 -43.13 -14.57
N GLY A 539 -13.31 -43.27 -15.61
CA GLY A 539 -12.65 -42.14 -16.29
C GLY A 539 -11.35 -41.66 -15.63
N GLN A 540 -10.96 -42.21 -14.48
CA GLN A 540 -9.70 -41.85 -13.84
C GLN A 540 -8.54 -42.52 -14.57
N GLY A 541 -7.49 -41.76 -14.86
CA GLY A 541 -6.33 -42.21 -15.62
C GLY A 541 -5.00 -41.96 -14.92
N ALA A 542 -4.02 -42.79 -15.27
CA ALA A 542 -2.60 -42.60 -14.98
C ALA A 542 -1.81 -42.63 -16.28
N GLU A 543 -0.74 -41.88 -16.39
CA GLU A 543 0.14 -41.81 -17.55
C GLU A 543 1.60 -41.79 -17.07
N LEU A 544 2.43 -42.57 -17.70
CA LEU A 544 3.88 -42.68 -17.43
C LEU A 544 4.68 -42.47 -18.71
#